data_7dd9e63061e8d738c40b411e294a4b5b
#
_entry.id   7dd9e63061e8d738c40b411e294a4b5b
#
_cell.length_a   1.000
_cell.length_b   1.000
_cell.length_c   1.000
_cell.angle_alpha   90.00
_cell.angle_beta   90.00
_cell.angle_gamma   90.00
#
_symmetry.space_group_name_H-M   'P 1'
#
loop_
_entity.id
_entity.type
_entity.pdbx_description
1 polymer ?
#
loop_
_entity_poly.entity_id
_entity_poly.type
_entity_poly.pdbx_seq_one_letter_code
_entity_poly.pdbx_strand_id
1 'polypeptide(L)'
;MSNKIHVLYIDDEDNNLKSFRATLRKDFKIFTAIDAEEGLRIAQEEEIHVVIADQRMPGMTGTEFFEKMVKINPDPIRILLTGYSDIASVIDAINKGEVYRFIDKPWNIEQIKNSIKNAADIYFMRMELKEKNVKLKKLHSEMNQFVYSLSHELRGPLMSISGISKLAKLEVQDPQTLEYFEMIDSATVKLDDYIYKMLDFYRSTKIDHKVTAVDFKEIVRQQMEAYHAKFDLTNFHIDVQINQDHDFFSDDAKIRVILNNLFSNSVQFQKQEPGPKNISLTIDVMEDSAMISVEDNGIGIDAKHHPEVFNLFTRATQKNVGVGLGLYMVKEAVEQMGGKINLESALDEGTQITVILPSMK
;
A
#
# COMPACT_ATOMS: atom_id res chain seq x y z
N MET A 1 -16.04 -28.75 -16.85
CA MET A 1 -17.14 -28.29 -17.72
C MET A 1 -16.82 -26.84 -18.06
N SER A 2 -16.68 -26.51 -19.34
CA SER A 2 -16.43 -25.11 -19.75
C SER A 2 -17.70 -24.31 -19.40
N ASN A 3 -17.60 -23.45 -18.39
CA ASN A 3 -18.68 -22.54 -18.05
C ASN A 3 -18.87 -21.60 -19.26
N LYS A 4 -20.06 -21.66 -19.91
CA LYS A 4 -20.35 -20.77 -21.04
C LYS A 4 -20.36 -19.33 -20.56
N ILE A 5 -19.83 -18.41 -21.38
CA ILE A 5 -19.96 -16.97 -21.12
C ILE A 5 -21.45 -16.59 -21.11
N HIS A 6 -21.88 -15.89 -20.08
CA HIS A 6 -23.26 -15.40 -19.91
C HIS A 6 -23.38 -13.99 -20.51
N VAL A 7 -24.27 -13.84 -21.45
CA VAL A 7 -24.49 -12.59 -22.18
C VAL A 7 -25.94 -12.16 -22.02
N LEU A 8 -26.18 -10.94 -21.57
CA LEU A 8 -27.50 -10.30 -21.60
C LEU A 8 -27.57 -9.38 -22.80
N TYR A 9 -28.58 -9.58 -23.65
CA TYR A 9 -28.86 -8.73 -24.80
C TYR A 9 -30.22 -8.05 -24.64
N ILE A 10 -30.22 -6.71 -24.78
CA ILE A 10 -31.39 -5.84 -24.62
C ILE A 10 -31.65 -5.12 -25.94
N ASP A 11 -32.85 -5.28 -26.47
CA ASP A 11 -33.29 -4.65 -27.74
C ASP A 11 -34.81 -4.65 -27.74
N ASP A 12 -35.47 -3.55 -28.12
CA ASP A 12 -36.96 -3.42 -28.12
C ASP A 12 -37.63 -4.18 -29.26
N GLU A 13 -36.86 -4.68 -30.22
CA GLU A 13 -37.37 -5.50 -31.31
C GLU A 13 -37.23 -7.01 -31.01
N ASP A 14 -38.36 -7.70 -30.79
CA ASP A 14 -38.39 -9.16 -30.50
C ASP A 14 -37.70 -10.00 -31.60
N ASN A 15 -37.76 -9.55 -32.86
CA ASN A 15 -37.06 -10.23 -33.95
C ASN A 15 -35.51 -10.17 -33.79
N ASN A 16 -34.96 -9.05 -33.30
CA ASN A 16 -33.55 -8.91 -33.02
C ASN A 16 -33.13 -9.83 -31.89
N LEU A 17 -33.91 -9.91 -30.80
CA LEU A 17 -33.68 -10.80 -29.67
C LEU A 17 -33.66 -12.26 -30.08
N LYS A 18 -34.64 -12.72 -30.87
CA LYS A 18 -34.76 -14.10 -31.38
C LYS A 18 -33.58 -14.45 -32.31
N SER A 19 -33.23 -13.54 -33.24
CA SER A 19 -32.14 -13.71 -34.17
C SER A 19 -30.77 -13.81 -33.46
N PHE A 20 -30.52 -12.90 -32.53
CA PHE A 20 -29.30 -12.87 -31.73
C PHE A 20 -29.15 -14.16 -30.91
N ARG A 21 -30.20 -14.57 -30.20
CA ARG A 21 -30.23 -15.81 -29.42
C ARG A 21 -30.02 -17.05 -30.29
N ALA A 22 -30.71 -17.15 -31.42
CA ALA A 22 -30.61 -18.29 -32.33
C ALA A 22 -29.18 -18.46 -32.87
N THR A 23 -28.54 -17.35 -33.19
CA THR A 23 -27.20 -17.31 -33.78
C THR A 23 -26.10 -17.66 -32.78
N LEU A 24 -26.20 -17.17 -31.53
CA LEU A 24 -25.11 -17.21 -30.56
C LEU A 24 -25.28 -18.25 -29.43
N ARG A 25 -26.43 -18.88 -29.26
CA ARG A 25 -26.74 -19.86 -28.21
C ARG A 25 -25.83 -21.10 -28.18
N LYS A 26 -25.14 -21.39 -29.29
CA LYS A 26 -24.19 -22.53 -29.34
C LYS A 26 -22.91 -22.17 -28.59
N ASP A 27 -22.47 -20.91 -28.67
CA ASP A 27 -21.20 -20.44 -28.11
C ASP A 27 -21.37 -19.86 -26.70
N PHE A 28 -22.50 -19.20 -26.42
CA PHE A 28 -22.77 -18.46 -25.20
C PHE A 28 -24.10 -18.86 -24.54
N LYS A 29 -24.26 -18.56 -23.25
CA LYS A 29 -25.57 -18.60 -22.56
C LYS A 29 -26.20 -17.21 -22.71
N ILE A 30 -27.26 -17.12 -23.51
CA ILE A 30 -27.87 -15.86 -23.88
C ILE A 30 -29.14 -15.63 -23.04
N PHE A 31 -29.18 -14.50 -22.34
CA PHE A 31 -30.34 -13.90 -21.73
C PHE A 31 -30.81 -12.76 -22.63
N THR A 32 -32.09 -12.53 -22.72
CA THR A 32 -32.68 -11.48 -23.56
C THR A 32 -33.70 -10.68 -22.77
N ALA A 33 -33.75 -9.37 -22.97
CA ALA A 33 -34.73 -8.47 -22.40
C ALA A 33 -35.30 -7.57 -23.51
N ILE A 34 -36.64 -7.35 -23.46
CA ILE A 34 -37.35 -6.53 -24.45
C ILE A 34 -37.25 -5.03 -24.14
N ASP A 35 -36.89 -4.69 -22.91
CA ASP A 35 -36.71 -3.33 -22.44
C ASP A 35 -35.63 -3.22 -21.34
N ALA A 36 -35.30 -2.00 -20.99
CA ALA A 36 -34.26 -1.69 -20.00
C ALA A 36 -34.66 -2.13 -18.58
N GLU A 37 -35.95 -2.14 -18.21
CA GLU A 37 -36.40 -2.53 -16.86
C GLU A 37 -36.23 -4.04 -16.66
N GLU A 38 -36.64 -4.83 -17.62
CA GLU A 38 -36.40 -6.27 -17.64
C GLU A 38 -34.91 -6.59 -17.65
N GLY A 39 -34.10 -5.83 -18.42
CA GLY A 39 -32.65 -5.94 -18.45
C GLY A 39 -32.01 -5.71 -17.10
N LEU A 40 -32.42 -4.68 -16.35
CA LEU A 40 -31.94 -4.42 -14.99
C LEU A 40 -32.31 -5.55 -14.02
N ARG A 41 -33.54 -6.09 -14.11
CA ARG A 41 -33.98 -7.21 -13.29
C ARG A 41 -33.11 -8.46 -13.54
N ILE A 42 -32.91 -8.84 -14.80
CA ILE A 42 -32.09 -9.99 -15.15
C ILE A 42 -30.63 -9.80 -14.68
N ALA A 43 -30.08 -8.60 -14.82
CA ALA A 43 -28.72 -8.28 -14.37
C ALA A 43 -28.53 -8.36 -12.84
N GLN A 44 -29.63 -8.32 -12.06
CA GLN A 44 -29.62 -8.51 -10.61
C GLN A 44 -29.81 -9.99 -10.21
N GLU A 45 -30.65 -10.71 -10.95
CA GLU A 45 -31.04 -12.09 -10.60
C GLU A 45 -30.06 -13.15 -11.14
N GLU A 46 -29.40 -12.86 -12.25
CA GLU A 46 -28.52 -13.78 -12.96
C GLU A 46 -27.06 -13.31 -12.95
N GLU A 47 -26.14 -14.28 -12.97
CA GLU A 47 -24.72 -13.99 -13.17
C GLU A 47 -24.49 -13.64 -14.64
N ILE A 48 -24.21 -12.38 -14.93
CA ILE A 48 -23.96 -11.85 -16.26
C ILE A 48 -22.51 -11.38 -16.37
N HIS A 49 -21.84 -11.78 -17.45
CA HIS A 49 -20.44 -11.41 -17.72
C HIS A 49 -20.35 -10.23 -18.69
N VAL A 50 -21.21 -10.25 -19.71
CA VAL A 50 -21.26 -9.22 -20.77
C VAL A 50 -22.68 -8.79 -20.98
N VAL A 51 -22.90 -7.48 -21.07
CA VAL A 51 -24.20 -6.90 -21.40
C VAL A 51 -24.07 -6.15 -22.73
N ILE A 52 -25.02 -6.40 -23.61
CA ILE A 52 -25.12 -5.75 -24.90
C ILE A 52 -26.48 -5.07 -24.95
N ALA A 53 -26.53 -3.77 -25.17
CA ALA A 53 -27.78 -3.02 -25.27
C ALA A 53 -27.85 -2.24 -26.58
N ASP A 54 -29.04 -2.19 -27.16
CA ASP A 54 -29.30 -1.22 -28.21
C ASP A 54 -29.32 0.20 -27.66
N GLN A 55 -28.81 1.16 -28.43
CA GLN A 55 -28.81 2.58 -28.04
C GLN A 55 -30.24 3.15 -28.08
N ARG A 56 -31.04 2.76 -29.06
CA ARG A 56 -32.37 3.31 -29.25
C ARG A 56 -33.45 2.37 -28.76
N MET A 57 -33.90 2.58 -27.56
CA MET A 57 -35.02 1.85 -26.99
C MET A 57 -36.07 2.82 -26.47
N PRO A 58 -37.38 2.47 -26.53
CA PRO A 58 -38.45 3.28 -25.96
C PRO A 58 -38.24 3.48 -24.44
N GLY A 59 -38.47 4.70 -23.97
CA GLY A 59 -38.44 5.04 -22.55
C GLY A 59 -37.06 5.23 -21.94
N MET A 60 -36.07 4.43 -22.31
CA MET A 60 -34.71 4.53 -21.79
C MET A 60 -33.69 4.12 -22.86
N THR A 61 -32.70 4.98 -23.11
CA THR A 61 -31.61 4.69 -24.05
C THR A 61 -30.64 3.66 -23.47
N GLY A 62 -29.85 3.02 -24.33
CA GLY A 62 -28.80 2.07 -23.89
C GLY A 62 -27.76 2.69 -22.95
N THR A 63 -27.40 3.95 -23.19
CA THR A 63 -26.49 4.70 -22.32
C THR A 63 -27.11 4.97 -20.94
N GLU A 64 -28.36 5.42 -20.87
CA GLU A 64 -29.06 5.62 -19.60
C GLU A 64 -29.26 4.30 -18.83
N PHE A 65 -29.51 3.20 -19.55
CA PHE A 65 -29.55 1.87 -18.97
C PHE A 65 -28.21 1.51 -18.32
N PHE A 66 -27.07 1.73 -18.98
CA PHE A 66 -25.76 1.45 -18.41
C PHE A 66 -25.43 2.33 -17.22
N GLU A 67 -25.81 3.62 -17.21
CA GLU A 67 -25.66 4.49 -16.04
C GLU A 67 -26.36 3.93 -14.79
N LYS A 68 -27.58 3.40 -14.96
CA LYS A 68 -28.32 2.77 -13.87
C LYS A 68 -27.71 1.43 -13.47
N MET A 69 -27.33 0.63 -14.45
CA MET A 69 -26.76 -0.69 -14.23
C MET A 69 -25.43 -0.62 -13.46
N VAL A 70 -24.53 0.33 -13.77
CA VAL A 70 -23.26 0.52 -13.04
C VAL A 70 -23.48 0.72 -11.53
N LYS A 71 -24.55 1.41 -11.14
CA LYS A 71 -24.88 1.65 -9.73
C LYS A 71 -25.38 0.38 -9.01
N ILE A 72 -25.93 -0.56 -9.75
CA ILE A 72 -26.54 -1.81 -9.23
C ILE A 72 -25.53 -2.96 -9.31
N ASN A 73 -24.95 -3.15 -10.48
CA ASN A 73 -23.97 -4.21 -10.78
C ASN A 73 -22.90 -3.67 -11.73
N PRO A 74 -21.76 -3.17 -11.21
CA PRO A 74 -20.71 -2.56 -12.01
C PRO A 74 -19.81 -3.58 -12.74
N ASP A 75 -19.85 -4.85 -12.34
CA ASP A 75 -18.88 -5.88 -12.75
C ASP A 75 -19.00 -6.30 -14.24
N PRO A 76 -20.21 -6.52 -14.83
CA PRO A 76 -20.36 -6.92 -16.22
C PRO A 76 -19.77 -5.90 -17.20
N ILE A 77 -19.15 -6.40 -18.27
CA ILE A 77 -18.60 -5.54 -19.32
C ILE A 77 -19.72 -5.15 -20.29
N ARG A 78 -19.82 -3.87 -20.64
CA ARG A 78 -20.92 -3.25 -21.35
C ARG A 78 -20.54 -2.91 -22.79
N ILE A 79 -21.34 -3.40 -23.74
CA ILE A 79 -21.18 -3.16 -25.19
C ILE A 79 -22.46 -2.50 -25.69
N LEU A 80 -22.33 -1.39 -26.42
CA LEU A 80 -23.46 -0.68 -26.98
C LEU A 80 -23.59 -1.01 -28.46
N LEU A 81 -24.81 -1.33 -28.92
CA LEU A 81 -25.12 -1.40 -30.36
C LEU A 81 -25.72 -0.07 -30.79
N THR A 82 -25.22 0.53 -31.86
CA THR A 82 -25.63 1.87 -32.29
C THR A 82 -25.71 2.00 -33.78
N GLY A 83 -26.57 2.92 -34.29
CA GLY A 83 -26.59 3.35 -35.66
C GLY A 83 -25.72 4.61 -35.86
N TYR A 84 -25.45 4.96 -37.10
CA TYR A 84 -24.56 6.06 -37.49
C TYR A 84 -24.90 7.45 -36.90
N SER A 85 -26.11 7.67 -36.40
CA SER A 85 -26.59 8.99 -35.94
C SER A 85 -26.32 9.35 -34.47
N ASP A 86 -25.77 8.43 -33.67
CA ASP A 86 -25.74 8.58 -32.20
C ASP A 86 -24.30 8.70 -31.61
N ILE A 87 -23.31 8.96 -32.49
CA ILE A 87 -21.88 8.91 -32.18
C ILE A 87 -21.48 9.87 -31.03
N ALA A 88 -22.07 11.05 -30.90
CA ALA A 88 -21.69 12.03 -29.88
C ALA A 88 -22.03 11.58 -28.47
N SER A 89 -23.23 11.01 -28.26
CA SER A 89 -23.67 10.47 -26.95
C SER A 89 -22.87 9.22 -26.56
N VAL A 90 -22.50 8.41 -27.55
CA VAL A 90 -21.68 7.21 -27.37
C VAL A 90 -20.27 7.55 -26.90
N ILE A 91 -19.64 8.58 -27.50
CA ILE A 91 -18.29 9.04 -27.09
C ILE A 91 -18.30 9.53 -25.64
N ASP A 92 -19.33 10.26 -25.21
CA ASP A 92 -19.46 10.73 -23.84
C ASP A 92 -19.60 9.56 -22.85
N ALA A 93 -20.42 8.55 -23.17
CA ALA A 93 -20.58 7.35 -22.34
C ALA A 93 -19.29 6.50 -22.25
N ILE A 94 -18.48 6.43 -23.32
CA ILE A 94 -17.17 5.77 -23.29
C ILE A 94 -16.21 6.55 -22.39
N ASN A 95 -16.16 7.88 -22.50
CA ASN A 95 -15.27 8.72 -21.70
C ASN A 95 -15.61 8.67 -20.21
N LYS A 96 -16.86 8.49 -19.83
CA LYS A 96 -17.30 8.25 -18.44
C LYS A 96 -17.01 6.82 -17.95
N GLY A 97 -16.48 5.93 -18.80
CA GLY A 97 -16.18 4.54 -18.45
C GLY A 97 -17.40 3.64 -18.30
N GLU A 98 -18.58 4.09 -18.72
CA GLU A 98 -19.84 3.34 -18.62
C GLU A 98 -19.98 2.29 -19.72
N VAL A 99 -19.30 2.49 -20.88
CA VAL A 99 -19.32 1.61 -22.05
C VAL A 99 -17.89 1.17 -22.38
N TYR A 100 -17.67 -0.14 -22.49
CA TYR A 100 -16.37 -0.69 -22.92
C TYR A 100 -16.10 -0.41 -24.40
N ARG A 101 -17.09 -0.65 -25.24
CA ARG A 101 -17.04 -0.36 -26.68
C ARG A 101 -18.44 -0.27 -27.29
N PHE A 102 -18.53 0.35 -28.45
CA PHE A 102 -19.70 0.28 -29.29
C PHE A 102 -19.47 -0.58 -30.54
N ILE A 103 -20.56 -1.03 -31.15
CA ILE A 103 -20.56 -1.78 -32.41
C ILE A 103 -21.66 -1.19 -33.28
N ASP A 104 -21.31 -0.85 -34.53
CA ASP A 104 -22.25 -0.25 -35.49
C ASP A 104 -23.23 -1.32 -36.05
N LYS A 105 -24.47 -0.92 -36.20
CA LYS A 105 -25.48 -1.68 -36.94
C LYS A 105 -25.40 -1.32 -38.47
N PRO A 106 -25.46 -2.31 -39.39
CA PRO A 106 -25.60 -3.76 -39.17
C PRO A 106 -24.29 -4.42 -38.75
N TRP A 107 -24.34 -5.22 -37.67
CA TRP A 107 -23.18 -5.92 -37.16
C TRP A 107 -22.92 -7.26 -37.85
N ASN A 108 -21.66 -7.67 -37.86
CA ASN A 108 -21.22 -8.97 -38.35
C ASN A 108 -21.14 -10.00 -37.17
N ILE A 109 -21.56 -11.25 -37.43
CA ILE A 109 -21.56 -12.32 -36.42
C ILE A 109 -20.18 -12.53 -35.79
N GLU A 110 -19.13 -12.57 -36.58
CA GLU A 110 -17.74 -12.76 -36.10
C GLU A 110 -17.28 -11.56 -35.27
N GLN A 111 -17.63 -10.34 -35.65
CA GLN A 111 -17.35 -9.13 -34.88
C GLN A 111 -18.00 -9.16 -33.49
N ILE A 112 -19.28 -9.54 -33.40
CA ILE A 112 -19.99 -9.68 -32.12
C ILE A 112 -19.36 -10.79 -31.29
N LYS A 113 -19.09 -11.97 -31.85
CA LYS A 113 -18.46 -13.08 -31.12
C LYS A 113 -17.11 -12.69 -30.52
N ASN A 114 -16.25 -12.03 -31.31
CA ASN A 114 -14.95 -11.60 -30.84
C ASN A 114 -15.07 -10.49 -29.77
N SER A 115 -16.03 -9.59 -29.91
CA SER A 115 -16.30 -8.56 -28.92
C SER A 115 -16.77 -9.13 -27.60
N ILE A 116 -17.67 -10.13 -27.63
CA ILE A 116 -18.15 -10.84 -26.43
C ILE A 116 -16.99 -11.58 -25.76
N LYS A 117 -16.14 -12.31 -26.52
CA LYS A 117 -15.00 -13.03 -25.95
C LYS A 117 -14.02 -12.07 -25.27
N ASN A 118 -13.61 -11.00 -25.95
CA ASN A 118 -12.69 -10.02 -25.38
C ASN A 118 -13.26 -9.34 -24.15
N ALA A 119 -14.57 -9.01 -24.16
CA ALA A 119 -15.25 -8.45 -23.00
C ALA A 119 -15.30 -9.46 -21.81
N ALA A 120 -15.58 -10.71 -22.10
CA ALA A 120 -15.59 -11.76 -21.07
C ALA A 120 -14.19 -12.01 -20.47
N ASP A 121 -13.14 -11.98 -21.28
CA ASP A 121 -11.77 -12.10 -20.81
C ASP A 121 -11.43 -10.96 -19.82
N ILE A 122 -11.84 -9.73 -20.14
CA ILE A 122 -11.67 -8.58 -19.22
C ILE A 122 -12.48 -8.78 -17.93
N TYR A 123 -13.72 -9.27 -18.03
CA TYR A 123 -14.54 -9.57 -16.86
C TYR A 123 -13.84 -10.57 -15.94
N PHE A 124 -13.40 -11.73 -16.48
CA PHE A 124 -12.75 -12.75 -15.68
C PHE A 124 -11.42 -12.30 -15.08
N MET A 125 -10.60 -11.54 -15.83
CA MET A 125 -9.38 -10.95 -15.29
C MET A 125 -9.65 -9.98 -14.14
N ARG A 126 -10.69 -9.14 -14.24
CA ARG A 126 -11.10 -8.22 -13.16
C ARG A 126 -11.59 -8.99 -11.92
N MET A 127 -12.38 -10.05 -12.11
CA MET A 127 -12.86 -10.87 -11.01
C MET A 127 -11.72 -11.61 -10.31
N GLU A 128 -10.80 -12.20 -11.06
CA GLU A 128 -9.62 -12.86 -10.48
C GLU A 128 -8.76 -11.88 -9.69
N LEU A 129 -8.53 -10.68 -10.23
CA LEU A 129 -7.78 -9.62 -9.53
C LEU A 129 -8.49 -9.18 -8.24
N LYS A 130 -9.81 -9.01 -8.28
CA LYS A 130 -10.65 -8.65 -7.13
C LYS A 130 -10.57 -9.72 -6.04
N GLU A 131 -10.66 -11.00 -6.41
CA GLU A 131 -10.54 -12.14 -5.48
C GLU A 131 -9.14 -12.19 -4.85
N LYS A 132 -8.09 -12.07 -5.67
CA LYS A 132 -6.70 -12.03 -5.17
C LYS A 132 -6.47 -10.86 -4.20
N ASN A 133 -7.01 -9.69 -4.51
CA ASN A 133 -6.90 -8.52 -3.63
C ASN A 133 -7.62 -8.73 -2.29
N VAL A 134 -8.81 -9.34 -2.29
CA VAL A 134 -9.54 -9.68 -1.06
C VAL A 134 -8.74 -10.68 -0.24
N LYS A 135 -8.20 -11.72 -0.88
CA LYS A 135 -7.38 -12.73 -0.21
C LYS A 135 -6.09 -12.15 0.38
N LEU A 136 -5.41 -11.27 -0.37
CA LEU A 136 -4.21 -10.59 0.12
C LEU A 136 -4.52 -9.71 1.34
N LYS A 137 -5.60 -8.93 1.29
CA LYS A 137 -6.04 -8.12 2.45
C LYS A 137 -6.34 -8.97 3.67
N LYS A 138 -7.00 -10.13 3.48
CA LYS A 138 -7.29 -11.08 4.56
C LYS A 138 -6.02 -11.64 5.17
N LEU A 139 -5.10 -12.17 4.34
CA LEU A 139 -3.82 -12.71 4.80
C LEU A 139 -2.97 -11.67 5.54
N HIS A 140 -2.94 -10.44 5.04
CA HIS A 140 -2.26 -9.34 5.71
C HIS A 140 -2.86 -9.02 7.08
N SER A 141 -4.20 -9.04 7.18
CA SER A 141 -4.89 -8.85 8.48
C SER A 141 -4.61 -9.99 9.46
N GLU A 142 -4.62 -11.24 9.01
CA GLU A 142 -4.30 -12.42 9.83
C GLU A 142 -2.85 -12.38 10.32
N MET A 143 -1.90 -12.01 9.44
CA MET A 143 -0.49 -11.87 9.82
C MET A 143 -0.30 -10.78 10.87
N ASN A 144 -0.96 -9.64 10.73
CA ASN A 144 -0.92 -8.55 11.72
C ASN A 144 -1.45 -9.02 13.10
N GLN A 145 -2.56 -9.76 13.11
CA GLN A 145 -3.12 -10.29 14.33
C GLN A 145 -2.19 -11.33 14.99
N PHE A 146 -1.57 -12.18 14.18
CA PHE A 146 -0.61 -13.18 14.65
C PHE A 146 0.61 -12.51 15.30
N VAL A 147 1.21 -11.51 14.65
CA VAL A 147 2.34 -10.76 15.20
C VAL A 147 1.98 -10.07 16.52
N TYR A 148 0.78 -9.47 16.58
CA TYR A 148 0.30 -8.84 17.81
C TYR A 148 0.18 -9.85 18.98
N SER A 149 -0.45 -11.00 18.73
CA SER A 149 -0.62 -12.07 19.75
C SER A 149 0.72 -12.61 20.21
N LEU A 150 1.61 -12.96 19.28
CA LEU A 150 2.96 -13.44 19.62
C LEU A 150 3.73 -12.44 20.46
N SER A 151 3.67 -11.17 20.10
CA SER A 151 4.40 -10.14 20.85
C SER A 151 3.89 -10.01 22.27
N HIS A 152 2.58 -10.12 22.48
CA HIS A 152 1.99 -10.11 23.82
C HIS A 152 2.38 -11.35 24.64
N GLU A 153 2.36 -12.53 24.00
CA GLU A 153 2.72 -13.79 24.64
C GLU A 153 4.22 -13.90 24.96
N LEU A 154 5.09 -13.31 24.14
CA LEU A 154 6.54 -13.28 24.38
C LEU A 154 6.93 -12.32 25.50
N ARG A 155 6.19 -11.24 25.73
CA ARG A 155 6.52 -10.27 26.79
C ARG A 155 6.36 -10.86 28.19
N GLY A 156 5.39 -11.75 28.41
CA GLY A 156 5.18 -12.39 29.69
C GLY A 156 6.41 -13.16 30.22
N PRO A 157 6.93 -14.16 29.47
CA PRO A 157 8.14 -14.88 29.84
C PRO A 157 9.37 -14.00 29.96
N LEU A 158 9.51 -12.96 29.12
CA LEU A 158 10.63 -12.02 29.21
C LEU A 158 10.62 -11.21 30.51
N MET A 159 9.46 -10.72 30.91
CA MET A 159 9.30 -10.05 32.21
C MET A 159 9.62 -10.99 33.39
N SER A 160 9.26 -12.28 33.28
CA SER A 160 9.58 -13.28 34.27
C SER A 160 11.10 -13.52 34.38
N ILE A 161 11.80 -13.67 33.23
CA ILE A 161 13.26 -13.83 33.19
C ILE A 161 13.95 -12.60 33.78
N SER A 162 13.53 -11.39 33.39
CA SER A 162 14.08 -10.15 33.96
C SER A 162 13.82 -10.02 35.44
N GLY A 163 12.63 -10.43 35.91
CA GLY A 163 12.31 -10.45 37.35
C GLY A 163 13.20 -11.40 38.14
N ILE A 164 13.38 -12.65 37.66
CA ILE A 164 14.26 -13.64 38.29
C ILE A 164 15.72 -13.18 38.30
N SER A 165 16.21 -12.65 37.17
CA SER A 165 17.57 -12.10 37.06
C SER A 165 17.81 -10.99 38.08
N LYS A 166 16.87 -10.06 38.24
CA LYS A 166 16.96 -8.97 39.23
C LYS A 166 16.98 -9.50 40.67
N LEU A 167 16.16 -10.50 41.01
CA LEU A 167 16.17 -11.13 42.33
C LEU A 167 17.48 -11.86 42.60
N ALA A 168 17.97 -12.64 41.64
CA ALA A 168 19.25 -13.35 41.77
C ALA A 168 20.42 -12.39 42.00
N LYS A 169 20.45 -11.22 41.38
CA LYS A 169 21.47 -10.18 41.58
C LYS A 169 21.49 -9.63 43.02
N LEU A 170 20.38 -9.72 43.76
CA LEU A 170 20.33 -9.31 45.18
C LEU A 170 20.96 -10.34 46.13
N GLU A 171 21.00 -11.62 45.72
CA GLU A 171 21.48 -12.72 46.55
C GLU A 171 22.92 -13.14 46.21
N VAL A 172 23.38 -12.92 44.97
CA VAL A 172 24.70 -13.32 44.49
C VAL A 172 25.74 -12.28 44.83
N GLN A 173 26.87 -12.73 45.41
CA GLN A 173 28.02 -11.87 45.74
C GLN A 173 29.24 -12.09 44.83
N ASP A 174 29.25 -13.18 44.06
CA ASP A 174 30.35 -13.50 43.15
C ASP A 174 30.33 -12.58 41.93
N PRO A 175 31.43 -11.82 41.64
CA PRO A 175 31.46 -10.83 40.58
C PRO A 175 31.23 -11.43 39.19
N GLN A 176 31.75 -12.65 38.93
CA GLN A 176 31.60 -13.30 37.64
C GLN A 176 30.13 -13.72 37.38
N THR A 177 29.48 -14.19 38.40
CA THR A 177 28.04 -14.56 38.34
C THR A 177 27.16 -13.32 38.17
N LEU A 178 27.50 -12.20 38.81
CA LEU A 178 26.81 -10.91 38.61
C LEU A 178 26.91 -10.44 37.17
N GLU A 179 28.08 -10.58 36.52
CA GLU A 179 28.28 -10.24 35.12
C GLU A 179 27.34 -11.05 34.19
N TYR A 180 27.14 -12.35 34.47
CA TYR A 180 26.20 -13.16 33.70
C TYR A 180 24.75 -12.66 33.84
N PHE A 181 24.32 -12.26 35.02
CA PHE A 181 22.99 -11.69 35.20
C PHE A 181 22.84 -10.32 34.52
N GLU A 182 23.87 -9.51 34.46
CA GLU A 182 23.87 -8.26 33.67
C GLU A 182 23.74 -8.52 32.17
N MET A 183 24.41 -9.55 31.65
CA MET A 183 24.27 -9.99 30.28
C MET A 183 22.83 -10.47 29.97
N ILE A 184 22.21 -11.23 30.91
CA ILE A 184 20.81 -11.68 30.77
C ILE A 184 19.87 -10.49 30.76
N ASP A 185 20.01 -9.55 31.69
CA ASP A 185 19.19 -8.33 31.74
C ASP A 185 19.32 -7.53 30.46
N SER A 186 20.56 -7.32 29.99
CA SER A 186 20.81 -6.62 28.72
C SER A 186 20.15 -7.31 27.52
N ALA A 187 20.22 -8.64 27.46
CA ALA A 187 19.57 -9.42 26.39
C ALA A 187 18.04 -9.33 26.45
N THR A 188 17.46 -9.37 27.66
CA THR A 188 16.02 -9.31 27.88
C THR A 188 15.45 -7.94 27.49
N VAL A 189 16.14 -6.86 27.90
CA VAL A 189 15.77 -5.49 27.53
C VAL A 189 15.83 -5.28 26.02
N LYS A 190 16.88 -5.80 25.36
CA LYS A 190 16.98 -5.75 23.89
C LYS A 190 15.85 -6.49 23.20
N LEU A 191 15.45 -7.66 23.73
CA LEU A 191 14.37 -8.45 23.13
C LEU A 191 13.01 -7.78 23.32
N ASP A 192 12.74 -7.14 24.47
CA ASP A 192 11.51 -6.36 24.67
C ASP A 192 11.44 -5.14 23.74
N ASP A 193 12.56 -4.42 23.53
CA ASP A 193 12.66 -3.34 22.53
C ASP A 193 12.37 -3.84 21.11
N TYR A 194 12.82 -5.05 20.79
CA TYR A 194 12.54 -5.69 19.51
C TYR A 194 11.05 -5.98 19.31
N ILE A 195 10.41 -6.56 20.32
CA ILE A 195 8.97 -6.83 20.32
C ILE A 195 8.19 -5.52 20.19
N TYR A 196 8.61 -4.48 20.91
CA TYR A 196 7.97 -3.18 20.86
C TYR A 196 8.04 -2.56 19.45
N LYS A 197 9.23 -2.53 18.84
CA LYS A 197 9.43 -2.00 17.50
C LYS A 197 8.63 -2.77 16.44
N MET A 198 8.57 -4.10 16.58
CA MET A 198 7.77 -4.95 15.69
C MET A 198 6.27 -4.64 15.81
N LEU A 199 5.76 -4.47 17.04
CA LEU A 199 4.37 -4.07 17.28
C LEU A 199 4.06 -2.69 16.73
N ASP A 200 4.95 -1.73 16.92
CA ASP A 200 4.79 -0.35 16.45
C ASP A 200 4.71 -0.31 14.92
N PHE A 201 5.56 -1.07 14.27
CA PHE A 201 5.50 -1.26 12.82
C PHE A 201 4.13 -1.78 12.36
N TYR A 202 3.64 -2.90 12.94
CA TYR A 202 2.36 -3.48 12.54
C TYR A 202 1.15 -2.61 12.92
N ARG A 203 1.26 -1.76 13.94
CA ARG A 203 0.23 -0.76 14.26
C ARG A 203 0.21 0.37 13.25
N SER A 204 1.36 0.88 12.86
CA SER A 204 1.48 1.97 11.88
C SER A 204 0.94 1.59 10.49
N THR A 205 0.98 0.29 10.13
CA THR A 205 0.39 -0.20 8.87
C THR A 205 -1.14 -0.25 8.87
N LYS A 206 -1.80 -0.18 10.04
CA LYS A 206 -3.27 -0.20 10.19
C LYS A 206 -3.94 1.17 10.22
N ILE A 207 -3.17 2.23 10.37
CA ILE A 207 -3.77 3.58 10.44
C ILE A 207 -4.28 3.92 9.04
N ASP A 208 -5.60 4.11 8.92
CA ASP A 208 -6.21 4.65 7.72
C ASP A 208 -5.46 5.94 7.33
N HIS A 209 -5.06 6.01 6.07
CA HIS A 209 -4.32 7.15 5.53
C HIS A 209 -5.09 8.45 5.77
N LYS A 210 -4.73 9.17 6.81
CA LYS A 210 -5.31 10.48 7.09
C LYS A 210 -4.40 11.54 6.49
N VAL A 211 -4.73 11.96 5.29
CA VAL A 211 -4.01 13.07 4.64
C VAL A 211 -4.36 14.36 5.36
N THR A 212 -3.34 15.03 5.89
CA THR A 212 -3.44 16.31 6.59
C THR A 212 -2.37 17.26 6.08
N ALA A 213 -2.55 18.55 6.33
CA ALA A 213 -1.47 19.52 6.16
C ALA A 213 -0.34 19.21 7.15
N VAL A 214 0.87 19.10 6.66
CA VAL A 214 2.06 18.72 7.42
C VAL A 214 2.89 19.95 7.74
N ASP A 215 3.19 20.17 9.02
CA ASP A 215 4.16 21.15 9.49
C ASP A 215 5.46 20.41 9.91
N PHE A 216 6.45 20.42 9.03
CA PHE A 216 7.72 19.76 9.29
C PHE A 216 8.49 20.37 10.45
N LYS A 217 8.38 21.70 10.68
CA LYS A 217 9.04 22.38 11.80
C LYS A 217 8.52 21.84 13.13
N GLU A 218 7.21 21.69 13.25
CA GLU A 218 6.60 21.19 14.48
C GLU A 218 6.91 19.69 14.69
N ILE A 219 6.88 18.87 13.64
CA ILE A 219 7.23 17.44 13.73
C ILE A 219 8.68 17.27 14.21
N VAL A 220 9.62 17.96 13.56
CA VAL A 220 11.04 17.86 13.91
C VAL A 220 11.30 18.38 15.32
N ARG A 221 10.69 19.50 15.71
CA ARG A 221 10.80 20.04 17.08
C ARG A 221 10.41 18.99 18.13
N GLN A 222 9.23 18.39 17.97
CA GLN A 222 8.72 17.37 18.90
C GLN A 222 9.64 16.14 18.95
N GLN A 223 10.15 15.69 17.82
CA GLN A 223 11.06 14.56 17.77
C GLN A 223 12.40 14.88 18.42
N MET A 224 12.97 16.04 18.17
CA MET A 224 14.24 16.47 18.80
C MET A 224 14.13 16.55 20.32
N GLU A 225 13.02 17.04 20.86
CA GLU A 225 12.75 17.04 22.31
C GLU A 225 12.73 15.62 22.88
N ALA A 226 12.07 14.68 22.19
CA ALA A 226 12.04 13.28 22.58
C ALA A 226 13.43 12.62 22.52
N TYR A 227 14.27 12.98 21.53
CA TYR A 227 15.62 12.48 21.41
C TYR A 227 16.56 12.99 22.50
N HIS A 228 16.49 14.28 22.83
CA HIS A 228 17.26 14.85 23.95
C HIS A 228 16.91 14.19 25.31
N ALA A 229 15.65 13.75 25.47
CA ALA A 229 15.24 13.02 26.66
C ALA A 229 15.75 11.56 26.70
N LYS A 230 16.00 10.95 25.54
CA LYS A 230 16.31 9.51 25.40
C LYS A 230 17.80 9.23 25.23
N PHE A 231 18.53 10.11 24.56
CA PHE A 231 19.94 9.92 24.17
C PHE A 231 20.80 11.04 24.77
N ASP A 232 22.02 10.68 25.19
CA ASP A 232 23.05 11.68 25.49
C ASP A 232 23.63 12.22 24.17
N LEU A 233 23.18 13.38 23.78
CA LEU A 233 23.58 14.07 22.54
C LEU A 233 24.65 15.15 22.78
N THR A 234 25.30 15.19 23.95
CA THR A 234 26.26 16.23 24.34
C THR A 234 27.43 16.34 23.34
N ASN A 235 27.85 15.23 22.74
CA ASN A 235 28.95 15.16 21.78
C ASN A 235 28.51 15.16 20.31
N PHE A 236 27.22 15.47 20.06
CA PHE A 236 26.69 15.52 18.70
C PHE A 236 26.57 16.98 18.22
N HIS A 237 26.98 17.21 16.99
CA HIS A 237 26.63 18.40 16.25
C HIS A 237 25.48 18.06 15.28
N ILE A 238 24.31 18.63 15.58
CA ILE A 238 23.09 18.36 14.81
C ILE A 238 22.71 19.63 14.09
N ASP A 239 22.75 19.60 12.75
CA ASP A 239 22.29 20.68 11.89
C ASP A 239 20.91 20.34 11.32
N VAL A 240 19.96 21.27 11.44
CA VAL A 240 18.59 21.07 10.97
C VAL A 240 18.20 22.26 10.10
N GLN A 241 17.93 21.97 8.82
CA GLN A 241 17.50 22.95 7.83
C GLN A 241 16.13 22.56 7.27
N ILE A 242 15.13 23.42 7.40
CA ILE A 242 13.76 23.17 6.94
C ILE A 242 13.30 24.34 6.09
N ASN A 243 13.19 24.12 4.79
CA ASN A 243 12.70 25.05 3.79
C ASN A 243 11.28 24.64 3.38
N GLN A 244 10.26 25.19 4.03
CA GLN A 244 8.86 24.87 3.77
C GLN A 244 8.13 26.16 3.35
N ASP A 245 8.22 26.47 2.04
CA ASP A 245 7.57 27.65 1.44
C ASP A 245 6.20 27.29 0.82
N HIS A 246 5.87 26.00 0.74
CA HIS A 246 4.62 25.48 0.17
C HIS A 246 3.86 24.60 1.16
N ASP A 247 2.54 24.56 1.00
CA ASP A 247 1.69 23.62 1.73
C ASP A 247 1.99 22.18 1.24
N PHE A 248 2.19 21.27 2.19
CA PHE A 248 2.41 19.87 1.90
C PHE A 248 1.36 19.02 2.62
N PHE A 249 0.68 18.16 1.88
CA PHE A 249 -0.37 17.28 2.39
C PHE A 249 0.10 15.84 2.36
N SER A 250 0.06 15.15 3.49
CA SER A 250 0.51 13.76 3.58
C SER A 250 0.04 13.10 4.89
N ASP A 251 0.48 11.86 5.12
CA ASP A 251 0.27 11.10 6.36
C ASP A 251 1.34 11.47 7.40
N ASP A 252 0.97 12.33 8.36
CA ASP A 252 1.85 12.80 9.45
C ASP A 252 2.47 11.65 10.25
N ALA A 253 1.72 10.58 10.52
CA ALA A 253 2.21 9.44 11.29
C ALA A 253 3.34 8.71 10.55
N LYS A 254 3.23 8.53 9.24
CA LYS A 254 4.28 7.89 8.43
C LYS A 254 5.53 8.77 8.30
N ILE A 255 5.35 10.08 8.16
CA ILE A 255 6.49 11.02 8.17
C ILE A 255 7.26 10.91 9.49
N ARG A 256 6.56 10.84 10.62
CA ARG A 256 7.19 10.63 11.93
C ARG A 256 7.95 9.30 12.01
N VAL A 257 7.40 8.22 11.45
CA VAL A 257 8.08 6.92 11.37
C VAL A 257 9.38 7.04 10.55
N ILE A 258 9.34 7.71 9.38
CA ILE A 258 10.52 7.92 8.54
C ILE A 258 11.59 8.70 9.31
N LEU A 259 11.27 9.89 9.79
CA LEU A 259 12.22 10.75 10.50
C LEU A 259 12.80 10.07 11.74
N ASN A 260 11.94 9.38 12.53
CA ASN A 260 12.38 8.66 13.73
C ASN A 260 13.39 7.56 13.41
N ASN A 261 13.13 6.74 12.37
CA ASN A 261 14.04 5.65 12.04
C ASN A 261 15.35 6.15 11.42
N LEU A 262 15.31 7.15 10.54
CA LEU A 262 16.52 7.71 9.94
C LEU A 262 17.39 8.35 11.02
N PHE A 263 16.84 9.23 11.85
CA PHE A 263 17.61 9.91 12.89
C PHE A 263 18.13 8.94 13.96
N SER A 264 17.32 7.98 14.41
CA SER A 264 17.76 6.94 15.35
C SER A 264 18.94 6.13 14.81
N ASN A 265 18.92 5.79 13.52
CA ASN A 265 20.04 5.10 12.89
C ASN A 265 21.31 5.97 12.90
N SER A 266 21.21 7.25 12.53
CA SER A 266 22.36 8.17 12.54
C SER A 266 22.95 8.37 13.93
N VAL A 267 22.15 8.32 14.99
CA VAL A 267 22.65 8.35 16.38
C VAL A 267 23.32 7.03 16.78
N GLN A 268 22.73 5.89 16.41
CA GLN A 268 23.17 4.56 16.87
C GLN A 268 24.43 4.05 16.16
N PHE A 269 24.61 4.41 14.89
CA PHE A 269 25.70 3.90 14.06
C PHE A 269 26.89 4.85 13.93
N GLN A 270 27.10 5.68 14.94
CA GLN A 270 28.28 6.54 15.03
C GLN A 270 29.59 5.76 15.25
N LYS A 271 30.71 6.36 14.86
CA LYS A 271 32.06 5.86 15.17
C LYS A 271 32.29 5.85 16.67
N GLN A 272 33.02 4.85 17.17
CA GLN A 272 33.39 4.78 18.58
C GLN A 272 34.62 5.62 18.91
N GLU A 273 35.41 6.01 17.90
CA GLU A 273 36.59 6.82 18.05
C GLU A 273 36.24 8.25 18.52
N PRO A 274 37.14 8.90 19.27
CA PRO A 274 36.97 10.28 19.68
C PRO A 274 36.98 11.19 18.44
N GLY A 275 35.89 11.90 18.20
CA GLY A 275 35.72 12.82 17.08
C GLY A 275 34.33 13.46 17.07
N PRO A 276 34.15 14.50 16.25
CA PRO A 276 32.83 15.13 16.14
C PRO A 276 31.83 14.17 15.50
N LYS A 277 30.68 14.00 16.15
CA LYS A 277 29.54 13.25 15.63
C LYS A 277 28.59 14.23 14.98
N ASN A 278 28.57 14.23 13.65
CA ASN A 278 27.77 15.16 12.87
C ASN A 278 26.54 14.44 12.30
N ILE A 279 25.37 15.09 12.45
CA ILE A 279 24.12 14.66 11.82
C ILE A 279 23.51 15.89 11.15
N SER A 280 23.19 15.81 9.88
CA SER A 280 22.48 16.84 9.15
C SER A 280 21.11 16.34 8.73
N LEU A 281 20.06 17.12 9.02
CA LEU A 281 18.69 16.90 8.55
C LEU A 281 18.29 18.07 7.66
N THR A 282 18.06 17.81 6.39
CA THR A 282 17.57 18.81 5.43
C THR A 282 16.19 18.40 4.94
N ILE A 283 15.24 19.32 4.98
CA ILE A 283 13.89 19.12 4.45
C ILE A 283 13.56 20.28 3.51
N ASP A 284 13.33 19.98 2.24
CA ASP A 284 12.95 20.93 1.20
C ASP A 284 11.55 20.60 0.69
N VAL A 285 10.58 21.49 0.90
CA VAL A 285 9.21 21.34 0.44
C VAL A 285 9.03 22.14 -0.85
N MET A 286 8.70 21.42 -1.92
CA MET A 286 8.39 21.94 -3.24
C MET A 286 6.88 21.98 -3.45
N GLU A 287 6.40 22.48 -4.59
CA GLU A 287 4.98 22.60 -4.90
C GLU A 287 4.22 21.26 -4.83
N ASP A 288 4.79 20.18 -5.37
CA ASP A 288 4.15 18.85 -5.47
C ASP A 288 4.88 17.75 -4.69
N SER A 289 5.94 18.06 -3.96
CA SER A 289 6.75 17.05 -3.26
C SER A 289 7.52 17.63 -2.07
N ALA A 290 7.98 16.75 -1.18
CA ALA A 290 8.95 17.08 -0.14
C ALA A 290 10.15 16.14 -0.25
N MET A 291 11.36 16.69 -0.14
CA MET A 291 12.61 15.96 -0.04
C MET A 291 13.11 16.01 1.40
N ILE A 292 13.36 14.86 1.98
CA ILE A 292 13.91 14.69 3.34
C ILE A 292 15.25 13.99 3.21
N SER A 293 16.33 14.61 3.63
CA SER A 293 17.67 14.05 3.63
C SER A 293 18.23 14.02 5.04
N VAL A 294 18.72 12.85 5.46
CA VAL A 294 19.46 12.68 6.71
C VAL A 294 20.84 12.15 6.38
N GLU A 295 21.86 12.87 6.81
CA GLU A 295 23.26 12.56 6.59
C GLU A 295 23.98 12.45 7.93
N ASP A 296 24.86 11.46 8.08
CA ASP A 296 25.74 11.29 9.24
C ASP A 296 27.17 10.95 8.82
N ASN A 297 28.14 11.20 9.69
CA ASN A 297 29.52 10.83 9.54
C ASN A 297 29.90 9.55 10.33
N GLY A 298 28.95 8.64 10.48
CA GLY A 298 29.09 7.39 11.22
C GLY A 298 29.96 6.35 10.54
N ILE A 299 29.74 5.07 10.89
CA ILE A 299 30.52 3.93 10.38
C ILE A 299 30.26 3.62 8.90
N GLY A 300 29.20 4.18 8.31
CA GLY A 300 28.78 3.88 6.94
C GLY A 300 28.34 2.45 6.70
N ILE A 301 28.01 2.14 5.46
CA ILE A 301 27.50 0.84 5.00
C ILE A 301 28.35 0.38 3.82
N ASP A 302 28.90 -0.84 3.91
CA ASP A 302 29.63 -1.47 2.80
C ASP A 302 28.71 -1.65 1.58
N ALA A 303 29.20 -1.28 0.39
CA ALA A 303 28.45 -1.31 -0.87
C ALA A 303 27.80 -2.69 -1.16
N LYS A 304 28.40 -3.79 -0.71
CA LYS A 304 27.82 -5.14 -0.87
C LYS A 304 26.49 -5.32 -0.16
N HIS A 305 26.19 -4.52 0.88
CA HIS A 305 24.96 -4.60 1.66
C HIS A 305 23.87 -3.62 1.17
N HIS A 306 24.18 -2.65 0.30
CA HIS A 306 23.21 -1.66 -0.19
C HIS A 306 21.93 -2.28 -0.77
N PRO A 307 21.96 -3.38 -1.56
CA PRO A 307 20.77 -3.98 -2.10
C PRO A 307 19.82 -4.58 -1.05
N GLU A 308 20.37 -4.90 0.13
CA GLU A 308 19.66 -5.69 1.14
C GLU A 308 19.32 -4.90 2.41
N VAL A 309 19.90 -3.70 2.64
CA VAL A 309 19.70 -2.94 3.90
C VAL A 309 18.27 -2.52 4.16
N PHE A 310 17.43 -2.48 3.11
CA PHE A 310 16.02 -2.20 3.19
C PHE A 310 15.16 -3.47 3.34
N ASN A 311 15.76 -4.67 3.39
CA ASN A 311 15.01 -5.90 3.59
C ASN A 311 14.77 -6.15 5.08
N LEU A 312 13.69 -6.86 5.36
CA LEU A 312 13.30 -7.20 6.73
C LEU A 312 14.40 -8.02 7.42
N PHE A 313 14.76 -7.66 8.65
CA PHE A 313 15.78 -8.33 9.48
C PHE A 313 17.22 -8.30 8.92
N THR A 314 17.49 -7.48 7.91
CA THR A 314 18.84 -7.34 7.37
C THR A 314 19.68 -6.40 8.23
N ARG A 315 20.95 -6.81 8.47
CA ARG A 315 21.92 -6.08 9.27
C ARG A 315 23.22 -5.96 8.48
N ALA A 316 23.64 -4.74 8.20
CA ALA A 316 24.90 -4.46 7.49
C ALA A 316 26.15 -4.54 8.41
N THR A 317 25.98 -4.66 9.72
CA THR A 317 27.09 -4.71 10.72
C THR A 317 26.87 -5.81 11.73
N GLN A 318 27.99 -6.43 12.20
CA GLN A 318 27.96 -7.43 13.25
C GLN A 318 27.88 -6.80 14.68
N LYS A 319 28.00 -5.48 14.80
CA LYS A 319 27.78 -4.79 16.09
C LYS A 319 26.32 -4.99 16.49
N ASN A 320 26.10 -5.49 17.70
CA ASN A 320 24.80 -5.91 18.26
C ASN A 320 23.77 -4.76 18.46
N VAL A 321 23.62 -3.87 17.50
CA VAL A 321 22.73 -2.72 17.57
C VAL A 321 21.60 -2.88 16.56
N GLY A 322 20.37 -3.04 17.07
CA GLY A 322 19.14 -3.04 16.26
C GLY A 322 18.72 -4.39 15.65
N VAL A 323 17.46 -4.45 15.24
CA VAL A 323 16.77 -5.66 14.71
C VAL A 323 16.85 -5.78 13.19
N GLY A 324 17.30 -4.72 12.50
CA GLY A 324 17.19 -4.64 11.04
C GLY A 324 15.76 -4.32 10.56
N LEU A 325 14.98 -3.59 11.36
CA LEU A 325 13.62 -3.15 11.02
C LEU A 325 13.56 -1.69 10.57
N GLY A 326 14.47 -0.84 11.04
CA GLY A 326 14.37 0.62 10.86
C GLY A 326 14.30 1.05 9.40
N LEU A 327 15.25 0.64 8.57
CA LEU A 327 15.26 0.99 7.14
C LEU A 327 14.14 0.31 6.35
N TYR A 328 13.74 -0.90 6.74
CA TYR A 328 12.57 -1.57 6.17
C TYR A 328 11.29 -0.74 6.43
N MET A 329 11.09 -0.26 7.68
CA MET A 329 9.95 0.61 8.02
C MET A 329 9.96 1.92 7.21
N VAL A 330 11.14 2.51 7.00
CA VAL A 330 11.27 3.70 6.13
C VAL A 330 10.83 3.38 4.71
N LYS A 331 11.35 2.30 4.13
CA LYS A 331 10.99 1.87 2.76
C LYS A 331 9.49 1.64 2.62
N GLU A 332 8.88 0.86 3.52
CA GLU A 332 7.44 0.58 3.53
C GLU A 332 6.61 1.87 3.62
N ALA A 333 6.97 2.78 4.53
CA ALA A 333 6.26 4.05 4.67
C ALA A 333 6.37 4.90 3.40
N VAL A 334 7.56 4.97 2.79
CA VAL A 334 7.81 5.71 1.55
C VAL A 334 7.03 5.11 0.38
N GLU A 335 7.07 3.79 0.20
CA GLU A 335 6.36 3.09 -0.88
C GLU A 335 4.83 3.26 -0.75
N GLN A 336 4.28 3.16 0.46
CA GLN A 336 2.86 3.38 0.73
C GLN A 336 2.39 4.82 0.44
N MET A 337 3.30 5.80 0.53
CA MET A 337 3.04 7.19 0.16
C MET A 337 3.38 7.50 -1.31
N GLY A 338 3.75 6.49 -2.12
CA GLY A 338 4.13 6.67 -3.52
C GLY A 338 5.45 7.42 -3.74
N GLY A 339 6.29 7.47 -2.70
CA GLY A 339 7.58 8.15 -2.72
C GLY A 339 8.73 7.31 -3.26
N LYS A 340 9.95 7.87 -3.15
CA LYS A 340 11.21 7.22 -3.52
C LYS A 340 12.23 7.38 -2.40
N ILE A 341 13.11 6.38 -2.24
CA ILE A 341 14.21 6.39 -1.29
C ILE A 341 15.53 6.15 -2.03
N ASN A 342 16.57 6.92 -1.67
CA ASN A 342 17.94 6.75 -2.15
C ASN A 342 18.88 6.60 -0.96
N LEU A 343 19.94 5.78 -1.12
CA LEU A 343 20.98 5.55 -0.14
C LEU A 343 22.34 5.83 -0.78
N GLU A 344 23.12 6.67 -0.15
CA GLU A 344 24.53 6.93 -0.46
C GLU A 344 25.34 6.68 0.81
N SER A 345 26.23 5.72 0.77
CA SER A 345 27.05 5.36 1.94
C SER A 345 28.35 4.68 1.52
N ALA A 346 29.40 4.95 2.26
CA ALA A 346 30.66 4.22 2.14
C ALA A 346 31.20 3.89 3.54
N LEU A 347 31.89 2.76 3.64
CA LEU A 347 32.42 2.30 4.92
C LEU A 347 33.38 3.35 5.49
N ASP A 348 33.21 3.70 6.76
CA ASP A 348 33.96 4.72 7.50
C ASP A 348 33.85 6.16 6.99
N GLU A 349 32.97 6.44 6.02
CA GLU A 349 32.70 7.79 5.55
C GLU A 349 31.38 8.36 6.10
N GLY A 350 30.38 7.49 6.33
CA GLY A 350 29.06 7.87 6.83
C GLY A 350 27.93 7.40 5.92
N THR A 351 26.72 7.88 6.19
CA THR A 351 25.52 7.49 5.45
C THR A 351 24.64 8.69 5.18
N GLN A 352 24.18 8.83 3.93
CA GLN A 352 23.13 9.74 3.53
C GLN A 352 21.95 8.95 3.00
N ILE A 353 20.75 9.24 3.54
CA ILE A 353 19.48 8.68 3.05
C ILE A 353 18.58 9.83 2.66
N THR A 354 18.13 9.82 1.41
CA THR A 354 17.24 10.81 0.84
C THR A 354 15.89 10.17 0.50
N VAL A 355 14.81 10.75 1.00
CA VAL A 355 13.43 10.35 0.75
C VAL A 355 12.72 11.47 0.00
N ILE A 356 12.01 11.12 -1.08
CA ILE A 356 11.18 12.06 -1.85
C ILE A 356 9.73 11.57 -1.76
N LEU A 357 8.85 12.42 -1.25
CA LEU A 357 7.43 12.13 -1.06
C LEU A 357 6.58 13.05 -1.93
N PRO A 358 5.60 12.55 -2.69
CA PRO A 358 4.63 13.39 -3.38
C PRO A 358 3.65 14.02 -2.38
N SER A 359 3.16 15.24 -2.68
CA SER A 359 2.05 15.83 -1.94
C SER A 359 0.74 15.14 -2.33
N MET A 360 -0.02 14.72 -1.33
CA MET A 360 -1.30 14.02 -1.48
C MET A 360 -2.45 15.03 -1.43
N LYS A 361 -2.60 15.90 -2.44
CA LYS A 361 -3.72 16.86 -2.50
C LYS A 361 -5.02 16.21 -2.91
#